data_5b7fdd852e8e19455d213150ab94c66d
#
_entry.id   5b7fdd852e8e19455d213150ab94c66d
#
_cell.length_a   1.000
_cell.length_b   1.000
_cell.length_c   1.000
_cell.angle_alpha   90.00
_cell.angle_beta   90.00
_cell.angle_gamma   90.00
#
_symmetry.space_group_name_H-M   'P 1'
#
loop_
_entity.id
_entity.type
_entity.pdbx_description
1 polymer ?
#
loop_
_entity_poly.entity_id
_entity_poly.type
_entity_poly.pdbx_seq_one_letter_code
_entity_poly.pdbx_strand_id
1 'polypeptide(L)'
;MALLSAGCGGTAQRSPSGNIRAEVFAGKEGLYYTVTHDGRTIIDTSAMGVTIDGTELFRDAALRPAGMRKIDKTYSVTGRKAVSEGRCNEYLFDVTHRPSGYKYRLQTRLYDDGFAYRFVLPGDGTRTVNGEAAQWRPPHQSRVWFAERNSGWKLLTYAGEWISTTADSLHIVSRQGPVQTMPLLYRTPDEYVMIAEAALYDYSGMRLRAEPGASLRADFTEQEGFELSGDIVTPWRVTIIARDLDALVNTDIITSLNPAPDPELFADTSWIVPGRSLWSWWSGIDGRFMTLEGEKRVIDTAASLGIEYSTVDD
;
A
#
# COMPACT_ATOMS: atom_id res chain seq x y z
N MET A 1 1.75 -12.64 30.74
CA MET A 1 0.56 -11.88 31.09
C MET A 1 1.07 -10.55 31.69
N ALA A 2 1.26 -9.54 30.87
CA ALA A 2 1.66 -8.20 31.31
C ALA A 2 0.49 -7.26 31.02
N LEU A 3 -0.16 -6.84 32.09
CA LEU A 3 -1.17 -5.79 32.07
C LEU A 3 -0.49 -4.48 31.70
N LEU A 4 -0.66 -4.04 30.46
CA LEU A 4 -0.37 -2.68 30.07
C LEU A 4 -1.45 -1.78 30.65
N SER A 5 -1.06 -0.98 31.62
CA SER A 5 -1.89 0.04 32.27
C SER A 5 -2.44 1.03 31.22
N ALA A 6 -3.73 1.22 31.27
CA ALA A 6 -4.47 2.24 30.55
C ALA A 6 -3.91 3.64 30.85
N GLY A 7 -3.22 4.20 29.85
CA GLY A 7 -2.76 5.58 29.86
C GLY A 7 -2.94 6.20 28.50
N CYS A 8 -3.89 7.14 28.38
CA CYS A 8 -4.36 7.90 27.24
C CYS A 8 -5.33 7.15 26.33
N GLY A 9 -6.61 7.50 26.42
CA GLY A 9 -7.69 6.89 25.66
C GLY A 9 -7.45 6.93 24.15
N GLY A 10 -7.43 5.75 23.54
CA GLY A 10 -7.43 5.60 22.10
C GLY A 10 -8.70 6.15 21.48
N THR A 11 -8.61 6.67 20.26
CA THR A 11 -9.79 7.14 19.53
C THR A 11 -10.34 6.00 18.69
N ALA A 12 -11.49 5.49 19.10
CA ALA A 12 -12.23 4.47 18.37
C ALA A 12 -12.83 5.05 17.09
N GLN A 13 -12.60 4.37 15.98
CA GLN A 13 -13.07 4.71 14.64
C GLN A 13 -13.91 3.57 14.09
N ARG A 14 -14.84 3.87 13.19
CA ARG A 14 -15.73 2.86 12.59
C ARG A 14 -15.92 3.13 11.11
N SER A 15 -16.06 2.06 10.33
CA SER A 15 -16.51 2.11 8.94
C SER A 15 -17.99 2.55 8.84
N PRO A 16 -18.51 2.85 7.66
CA PRO A 16 -19.90 3.24 7.47
C PRO A 16 -20.91 2.25 8.04
N SER A 17 -20.70 0.93 7.84
CA SER A 17 -21.54 -0.14 8.41
C SER A 17 -21.22 -0.44 9.89
N GLY A 18 -20.02 -0.04 10.36
CA GLY A 18 -19.52 -0.32 11.71
C GLY A 18 -18.91 -1.71 11.91
N ASN A 19 -18.80 -2.52 10.84
CA ASN A 19 -18.20 -3.86 10.88
C ASN A 19 -16.67 -3.80 11.07
N ILE A 20 -15.99 -2.82 10.45
CA ILE A 20 -14.56 -2.56 10.68
C ILE A 20 -14.41 -1.45 11.71
N ARG A 21 -13.55 -1.72 12.68
CA ARG A 21 -13.15 -0.77 13.70
C ARG A 21 -11.65 -0.66 13.75
N ALA A 22 -11.16 0.56 13.93
CA ALA A 22 -9.77 0.84 14.22
C ALA A 22 -9.66 1.68 15.48
N GLU A 23 -8.58 1.51 16.20
CA GLU A 23 -8.21 2.37 17.29
C GLU A 23 -6.82 2.93 17.01
N VAL A 24 -6.66 4.23 17.15
CA VAL A 24 -5.37 4.91 17.00
C VAL A 24 -5.03 5.56 18.32
N PHE A 25 -3.82 5.36 18.81
CA PHE A 25 -3.38 5.87 20.10
C PHE A 25 -1.89 6.21 20.10
N ALA A 26 -1.52 7.10 21.01
CA ALA A 26 -0.14 7.49 21.26
C ALA A 26 0.37 6.80 22.53
N GLY A 27 1.57 6.21 22.43
CA GLY A 27 2.37 5.73 23.56
C GLY A 27 3.66 6.52 23.68
N LYS A 28 4.46 6.23 24.71
CA LYS A 28 5.75 6.87 24.92
C LYS A 28 6.72 6.60 23.75
N GLU A 29 6.72 5.37 23.25
CA GLU A 29 7.63 4.90 22.21
C GLU A 29 7.12 5.17 20.78
N GLY A 30 5.86 5.61 20.60
CA GLY A 30 5.35 5.86 19.26
C GLY A 30 3.85 6.05 19.15
N LEU A 31 3.40 6.11 17.91
CA LEU A 31 2.00 6.02 17.51
C LEU A 31 1.66 4.58 17.12
N TYR A 32 0.48 4.14 17.49
CA TYR A 32 0.04 2.77 17.26
C TYR A 32 -1.40 2.71 16.78
N TYR A 33 -1.74 1.60 16.15
CA TYR A 33 -3.12 1.31 15.75
C TYR A 33 -3.44 -0.19 15.90
N THR A 34 -4.74 -0.48 15.95
CA THR A 34 -5.31 -1.83 15.84
C THR A 34 -6.45 -1.81 14.85
N VAL A 35 -6.75 -2.96 14.22
CA VAL A 35 -7.90 -3.11 13.33
C VAL A 35 -8.64 -4.38 13.66
N THR A 36 -9.97 -4.29 13.77
CA THR A 36 -10.86 -5.44 13.97
C THR A 36 -11.97 -5.44 12.91
N HIS A 37 -12.43 -6.64 12.53
CA HIS A 37 -13.58 -6.85 11.67
C HIS A 37 -14.57 -7.79 12.38
N ASP A 38 -15.80 -7.34 12.55
CA ASP A 38 -16.84 -8.04 13.31
C ASP A 38 -16.35 -8.53 14.71
N GLY A 39 -15.51 -7.70 15.35
CA GLY A 39 -14.95 -7.97 16.68
C GLY A 39 -13.73 -8.91 16.69
N ARG A 40 -13.29 -9.43 15.54
CA ARG A 40 -12.08 -10.24 15.42
C ARG A 40 -10.88 -9.40 15.06
N THR A 41 -9.72 -9.69 15.62
CA THR A 41 -8.47 -8.98 15.31
C THR A 41 -8.01 -9.30 13.90
N ILE A 42 -7.84 -8.27 13.08
CA ILE A 42 -7.24 -8.32 11.75
C ILE A 42 -5.78 -7.87 11.82
N ILE A 43 -5.53 -6.78 12.53
CA ILE A 43 -4.19 -6.26 12.82
C ILE A 43 -4.12 -6.01 14.32
N ASP A 44 -3.20 -6.70 14.97
CA ASP A 44 -2.85 -6.44 16.38
C ASP A 44 -2.04 -5.14 16.47
N THR A 45 -1.78 -4.68 17.70
CA THR A 45 -1.06 -3.44 17.97
C THR A 45 0.16 -3.28 17.07
N SER A 46 0.08 -2.33 16.16
CA SER A 46 1.07 -2.07 15.12
C SER A 46 1.51 -0.62 15.16
N ALA A 47 2.79 -0.38 14.92
CA ALA A 47 3.36 0.96 14.91
C ALA A 47 3.02 1.70 13.61
N MET A 48 2.97 3.04 13.70
CA MET A 48 2.89 3.95 12.58
C MET A 48 3.72 5.21 12.87
N GLY A 49 4.27 5.81 11.82
CA GLY A 49 5.06 7.04 11.97
C GLY A 49 6.01 7.27 10.82
N VAL A 50 6.63 8.44 10.81
CA VAL A 50 7.58 8.87 9.77
C VAL A 50 8.81 9.48 10.42
N THR A 51 9.98 9.28 9.80
CA THR A 51 11.25 9.85 10.19
C THR A 51 11.66 10.90 9.15
N ILE A 52 11.83 12.13 9.58
CA ILE A 52 12.21 13.28 8.74
C ILE A 52 13.47 13.92 9.30
N ASP A 53 14.45 14.15 8.44
CA ASP A 53 15.76 14.75 8.81
C ASP A 53 16.39 14.06 10.02
N GLY A 54 16.33 12.72 10.05
CA GLY A 54 16.82 11.88 11.14
C GLY A 54 15.97 11.92 12.42
N THR A 55 14.87 12.66 12.45
CA THR A 55 13.97 12.78 13.61
C THR A 55 12.78 11.85 13.48
N GLU A 56 12.61 10.92 14.43
CA GLU A 56 11.45 10.03 14.54
C GLU A 56 10.23 10.80 15.10
N LEU A 57 9.45 11.43 14.22
CA LEU A 57 8.36 12.33 14.61
C LEU A 57 7.22 11.65 15.38
N PHE A 58 7.18 10.34 15.39
CA PHE A 58 6.18 9.54 16.09
C PHE A 58 6.52 9.24 17.55
N ARG A 59 7.80 9.40 17.96
CA ARG A 59 8.19 9.20 19.37
C ARG A 59 7.76 10.37 20.23
N ASP A 60 7.32 10.08 21.43
CA ASP A 60 6.81 11.10 22.37
C ASP A 60 5.85 12.10 21.71
N ALA A 61 5.00 11.61 20.84
CA ALA A 61 4.01 12.40 20.12
C ALA A 61 2.70 12.50 20.93
N ALA A 62 2.03 13.65 20.81
CA ALA A 62 0.65 13.81 21.24
C ALA A 62 -0.29 13.65 20.07
N LEU A 63 -1.37 12.91 20.25
CA LEU A 63 -2.41 12.67 19.26
C LEU A 63 -3.73 13.29 19.75
N ARG A 64 -4.40 14.10 18.94
CA ARG A 64 -5.68 14.69 19.25
C ARG A 64 -6.66 14.55 18.09
N PRO A 65 -7.89 14.07 18.31
CA PRO A 65 -8.93 14.11 17.28
C PRO A 65 -9.14 15.54 16.77
N ALA A 66 -9.16 15.70 15.44
CA ALA A 66 -9.33 17.00 14.78
C ALA A 66 -10.60 17.08 13.92
N GLY A 67 -11.25 15.94 13.68
CA GLY A 67 -12.50 15.89 12.94
C GLY A 67 -12.81 14.54 12.34
N MET A 68 -14.03 14.43 11.83
CA MET A 68 -14.51 13.27 11.08
C MET A 68 -15.45 13.75 9.99
N ARG A 69 -15.34 13.13 8.81
CA ARG A 69 -16.29 13.34 7.71
C ARG A 69 -16.63 12.03 7.02
N LYS A 70 -17.83 11.98 6.50
CA LYS A 70 -18.25 10.88 5.61
C LYS A 70 -17.87 11.25 4.18
N ILE A 71 -17.30 10.29 3.48
CA ILE A 71 -17.01 10.37 2.05
C ILE A 71 -17.92 9.37 1.37
N ASP A 72 -18.64 9.84 0.35
CA ASP A 72 -19.47 9.00 -0.51
C ASP A 72 -19.33 9.56 -1.93
N LYS A 73 -18.59 8.84 -2.76
CA LYS A 73 -18.30 9.26 -4.13
C LYS A 73 -18.42 8.09 -5.09
N THR A 74 -18.96 8.39 -6.27
CA THR A 74 -19.01 7.48 -7.40
C THR A 74 -18.17 8.08 -8.52
N TYR A 75 -17.36 7.29 -9.20
CA TYR A 75 -16.46 7.77 -10.25
C TYR A 75 -16.25 6.71 -11.32
N SER A 76 -16.00 7.15 -12.54
CA SER A 76 -15.69 6.27 -13.67
C SER A 76 -14.27 5.71 -13.53
N VAL A 77 -14.10 4.45 -13.89
CA VAL A 77 -12.81 3.77 -13.97
C VAL A 77 -12.70 3.00 -15.27
N THR A 78 -11.46 2.74 -15.71
CA THR A 78 -11.20 1.84 -16.84
C THR A 78 -10.66 0.53 -16.29
N GLY A 79 -11.20 -0.60 -16.75
CA GLY A 79 -10.74 -1.92 -16.33
C GLY A 79 -11.91 -2.89 -16.15
N ARG A 80 -11.91 -3.67 -15.07
CA ARG A 80 -12.88 -4.73 -14.80
C ARG A 80 -14.33 -4.26 -14.61
N LYS A 81 -14.55 -3.01 -14.27
CA LYS A 81 -15.87 -2.36 -14.16
C LYS A 81 -15.77 -0.92 -14.65
N ALA A 82 -16.90 -0.35 -15.03
CA ALA A 82 -16.96 1.01 -15.55
C ALA A 82 -17.09 2.07 -14.45
N VAL A 83 -17.63 1.69 -13.29
CA VAL A 83 -17.94 2.59 -12.18
C VAL A 83 -17.44 1.98 -10.88
N SER A 84 -16.81 2.80 -10.06
CA SER A 84 -16.33 2.46 -8.71
C SER A 84 -16.96 3.38 -7.68
N GLU A 85 -17.03 2.88 -6.44
CA GLU A 85 -17.60 3.59 -5.31
C GLU A 85 -16.53 3.81 -4.22
N GLY A 86 -16.44 5.02 -3.69
CA GLY A 86 -15.57 5.37 -2.59
C GLY A 86 -16.37 5.82 -1.38
N ARG A 87 -16.90 4.86 -0.62
CA ARG A 87 -17.68 5.13 0.59
C ARG A 87 -16.87 4.81 1.84
N CYS A 88 -16.54 5.83 2.64
CA CYS A 88 -15.77 5.64 3.86
C CYS A 88 -16.04 6.74 4.91
N ASN A 89 -15.63 6.47 6.12
CA ASN A 89 -15.49 7.47 7.17
C ASN A 89 -14.01 7.89 7.25
N GLU A 90 -13.73 9.17 7.08
CA GLU A 90 -12.39 9.73 7.26
C GLU A 90 -12.31 10.40 8.63
N TYR A 91 -11.23 10.10 9.36
CA TYR A 91 -10.91 10.71 10.64
C TYR A 91 -9.59 11.45 10.53
N LEU A 92 -9.55 12.64 11.13
CA LEU A 92 -8.40 13.53 11.14
C LEU A 92 -7.87 13.64 12.57
N PHE A 93 -6.56 13.61 12.70
CA PHE A 93 -5.87 13.80 13.98
C PHE A 93 -4.77 14.82 13.81
N ASP A 94 -4.71 15.78 14.73
CA ASP A 94 -3.54 16.62 14.89
C ASP A 94 -2.50 15.86 15.75
N VAL A 95 -1.30 15.77 15.23
CA VAL A 95 -0.16 15.14 15.89
C VAL A 95 0.86 16.23 16.22
N THR A 96 1.40 16.19 17.43
CA THR A 96 2.48 17.08 17.85
C THR A 96 3.63 16.23 18.38
N HIS A 97 4.78 16.28 17.72
CA HIS A 97 6.01 15.74 18.26
C HIS A 97 6.51 16.66 19.37
N ARG A 98 6.38 16.22 20.63
CA ARG A 98 6.62 17.09 21.79
C ARG A 98 8.04 17.66 21.86
N PRO A 99 9.10 16.84 21.57
CA PRO A 99 10.47 17.34 21.69
C PRO A 99 10.80 18.50 20.75
N SER A 100 10.31 18.49 19.51
CA SER A 100 10.54 19.57 18.54
C SER A 100 9.42 20.60 18.46
N GLY A 101 8.23 20.29 19.00
CA GLY A 101 7.03 21.10 18.82
C GLY A 101 6.43 21.01 17.40
N TYR A 102 6.98 20.17 16.51
CA TYR A 102 6.51 20.04 15.14
C TYR A 102 5.09 19.45 15.10
N LYS A 103 4.24 20.05 14.28
CA LYS A 103 2.83 19.68 14.14
C LYS A 103 2.56 19.16 12.75
N TYR A 104 1.86 18.02 12.67
CA TYR A 104 1.46 17.41 11.42
C TYR A 104 0.12 16.69 11.59
N ARG A 105 -0.41 16.11 10.52
CA ARG A 105 -1.69 15.41 10.54
C ARG A 105 -1.54 13.93 10.24
N LEU A 106 -2.31 13.13 10.95
CA LEU A 106 -2.64 11.77 10.58
C LEU A 106 -4.06 11.77 10.02
N GLN A 107 -4.22 11.18 8.84
CA GLN A 107 -5.50 10.91 8.20
C GLN A 107 -5.73 9.42 8.19
N THR A 108 -6.91 8.96 8.60
CA THR A 108 -7.32 7.57 8.48
C THR A 108 -8.64 7.48 7.73
N ARG A 109 -8.82 6.43 6.94
CA ARG A 109 -10.08 6.11 6.26
C ARG A 109 -10.49 4.69 6.55
N LEU A 110 -11.74 4.54 6.99
CA LEU A 110 -12.36 3.24 7.20
C LEU A 110 -13.45 3.01 6.17
N TYR A 111 -13.23 2.02 5.34
CA TYR A 111 -14.18 1.46 4.39
C TYR A 111 -14.87 0.25 5.01
N ASP A 112 -15.96 -0.25 4.42
CA ASP A 112 -16.60 -1.48 4.88
C ASP A 112 -15.80 -2.75 4.50
N ASP A 113 -14.77 -2.59 3.67
CA ASP A 113 -13.83 -3.60 3.20
C ASP A 113 -12.35 -3.25 3.47
N GLY A 114 -12.04 -2.29 4.38
CA GLY A 114 -10.66 -2.03 4.74
C GLY A 114 -10.38 -0.75 5.52
N PHE A 115 -9.10 -0.58 5.80
CA PHE A 115 -8.53 0.52 6.57
C PHE A 115 -7.32 1.11 5.82
N ALA A 116 -7.21 2.43 5.84
CA ALA A 116 -6.04 3.12 5.31
C ALA A 116 -5.63 4.30 6.17
N TYR A 117 -4.33 4.61 6.22
CA TYR A 117 -3.82 5.81 6.87
C TYR A 117 -2.69 6.45 6.08
N ARG A 118 -2.48 7.75 6.28
CA ARG A 118 -1.33 8.50 5.78
C ARG A 118 -1.02 9.69 6.69
N PHE A 119 0.18 10.26 6.50
CA PHE A 119 0.60 11.48 7.16
C PHE A 119 0.64 12.65 6.18
N VAL A 120 0.34 13.85 6.69
CA VAL A 120 0.50 15.13 5.99
C VAL A 120 1.38 16.00 6.89
N LEU A 121 2.57 16.31 6.41
CA LEU A 121 3.62 17.01 7.13
C LEU A 121 3.87 18.37 6.46
N PRO A 122 3.23 19.44 6.95
CA PRO A 122 3.41 20.77 6.39
C PRO A 122 4.85 21.23 6.54
N GLY A 123 5.33 22.04 5.61
CA GLY A 123 6.65 22.64 5.73
C GLY A 123 7.16 23.24 4.44
N ASP A 124 8.15 24.09 4.59
CA ASP A 124 8.86 24.75 3.49
C ASP A 124 10.26 24.14 3.31
N GLY A 125 10.81 24.34 2.12
CA GLY A 125 12.16 23.87 1.78
C GLY A 125 12.23 22.37 1.53
N THR A 126 13.47 21.87 1.42
CA THR A 126 13.77 20.46 1.16
C THR A 126 14.05 19.73 2.46
N ARG A 127 13.47 18.55 2.62
CA ARG A 127 13.61 17.70 3.80
C ARG A 127 13.84 16.26 3.36
N THR A 128 14.63 15.53 4.15
CA THR A 128 14.92 14.11 3.89
C THR A 128 13.90 13.23 4.60
N VAL A 129 13.22 12.38 3.85
CA VAL A 129 12.42 11.27 4.40
C VAL A 129 13.37 10.09 4.60
N ASN A 130 13.62 9.71 5.84
CA ASN A 130 14.54 8.61 6.18
C ASN A 130 13.83 7.27 6.35
N GLY A 131 12.48 7.24 6.37
CA GLY A 131 11.70 6.03 6.47
C GLY A 131 10.41 6.19 7.26
N GLU A 132 9.72 5.08 7.44
CA GLU A 132 8.48 4.99 8.23
C GLU A 132 8.55 3.86 9.25
N ALA A 133 7.88 4.08 10.38
CA ALA A 133 7.60 3.03 11.35
C ALA A 133 6.34 2.23 11.01
N ALA A 134 5.93 2.24 9.73
CA ALA A 134 4.75 1.52 9.28
C ALA A 134 4.89 0.01 9.51
N GLN A 135 3.99 -0.54 10.30
CA GLN A 135 4.00 -1.94 10.74
C GLN A 135 2.62 -2.56 10.61
N TRP A 136 2.59 -3.85 10.34
CA TRP A 136 1.41 -4.70 10.40
C TRP A 136 1.73 -5.94 11.22
N ARG A 137 0.86 -6.27 12.16
CA ARG A 137 0.93 -7.50 12.93
C ARG A 137 -0.31 -8.35 12.66
N PRO A 138 -0.25 -9.27 11.66
CA PRO A 138 -1.26 -10.28 11.48
C PRO A 138 -1.44 -11.11 12.75
N PRO A 139 -2.62 -11.67 13.02
CA PRO A 139 -2.78 -12.67 14.06
C PRO A 139 -1.82 -13.84 13.85
N HIS A 140 -1.28 -14.39 14.95
CA HIS A 140 -0.41 -15.57 14.90
C HIS A 140 -1.05 -16.71 14.09
N GLN A 141 -0.22 -17.47 13.38
CA GLN A 141 -0.64 -18.59 12.52
C GLN A 141 -1.46 -18.17 11.29
N SER A 142 -1.64 -16.87 11.00
CA SER A 142 -2.20 -16.44 9.73
C SER A 142 -1.38 -17.00 8.58
N ARG A 143 -2.06 -17.55 7.58
CA ARG A 143 -1.40 -18.05 6.37
C ARG A 143 -1.02 -16.89 5.47
N VAL A 144 0.24 -16.81 5.07
CA VAL A 144 0.77 -15.76 4.18
C VAL A 144 1.16 -16.36 2.86
N TRP A 145 0.88 -15.68 1.75
CA TRP A 145 1.40 -15.99 0.42
C TRP A 145 2.45 -14.95 0.04
N PHE A 146 3.59 -15.41 -0.42
CA PHE A 146 4.71 -14.58 -0.83
C PHE A 146 5.36 -15.13 -2.09
N ALA A 147 6.06 -14.27 -2.84
CA ALA A 147 6.77 -14.68 -4.05
C ALA A 147 8.20 -15.12 -3.70
N GLU A 148 8.52 -16.39 -3.90
CA GLU A 148 9.89 -16.89 -3.80
C GLU A 148 10.62 -16.66 -5.12
N ARG A 149 11.75 -16.00 -5.07
CA ARG A 149 12.59 -15.66 -6.22
C ARG A 149 13.83 -16.53 -6.22
N ASN A 150 14.08 -17.31 -7.23
CA ASN A 150 15.10 -18.39 -7.23
C ASN A 150 16.44 -17.98 -7.82
N SER A 151 16.65 -16.72 -8.19
CA SER A 151 17.93 -16.26 -8.73
C SER A 151 18.19 -14.80 -8.39
N GLY A 152 19.45 -14.37 -8.46
CA GLY A 152 19.85 -12.99 -8.24
C GLY A 152 19.21 -12.02 -9.24
N TRP A 153 18.97 -12.46 -10.47
CA TRP A 153 18.27 -11.68 -11.47
C TRP A 153 16.82 -11.38 -11.03
N LYS A 154 16.13 -12.40 -10.52
CA LYS A 154 14.75 -12.27 -10.03
C LYS A 154 14.62 -11.45 -8.74
N LEU A 155 15.70 -11.17 -8.04
CA LEU A 155 15.66 -10.23 -6.92
C LEU A 155 15.32 -8.81 -7.34
N LEU A 156 15.67 -8.42 -8.56
CA LEU A 156 15.41 -7.12 -9.13
C LEU A 156 14.00 -7.02 -9.74
N THR A 157 13.33 -8.15 -9.93
CA THR A 157 11.97 -8.25 -10.44
C THR A 157 11.02 -8.80 -9.38
N TYR A 158 9.75 -8.57 -9.51
CA TYR A 158 8.72 -9.15 -8.64
C TYR A 158 8.22 -10.53 -9.13
N ALA A 159 8.86 -11.09 -10.15
CA ALA A 159 8.56 -12.42 -10.68
C ALA A 159 9.12 -13.53 -9.80
N GLY A 160 8.32 -14.51 -9.45
CA GLY A 160 8.71 -15.68 -8.64
C GLY A 160 7.59 -16.68 -8.51
N GLU A 161 7.86 -17.79 -7.84
CA GLU A 161 6.84 -18.76 -7.45
C GLU A 161 6.08 -18.26 -6.23
N TRP A 162 4.75 -18.33 -6.28
CA TRP A 162 3.91 -18.07 -5.13
C TRP A 162 3.86 -19.28 -4.23
N ILE A 163 4.37 -19.13 -3.02
CA ILE A 163 4.34 -20.14 -1.98
C ILE A 163 3.70 -19.59 -0.72
N SER A 164 3.40 -20.42 0.25
CA SER A 164 2.76 -19.99 1.47
C SER A 164 3.44 -20.55 2.71
N THR A 165 3.36 -19.74 3.78
CA THR A 165 3.83 -20.10 5.12
C THR A 165 2.91 -19.48 6.17
N THR A 166 3.27 -19.56 7.45
CA THR A 166 2.62 -18.77 8.52
C THR A 166 3.31 -17.42 8.67
N ALA A 167 2.56 -16.43 9.14
CA ALA A 167 3.11 -15.10 9.43
C ALA A 167 4.28 -15.17 10.41
N ASP A 168 4.22 -16.09 11.38
CA ASP A 168 5.28 -16.31 12.36
C ASP A 168 6.59 -16.81 11.75
N SER A 169 6.51 -17.57 10.66
CA SER A 169 7.68 -18.20 10.02
C SER A 169 8.22 -17.41 8.82
N LEU A 170 7.49 -16.40 8.34
CA LEU A 170 7.84 -15.69 7.10
C LEU A 170 9.25 -15.08 7.13
N HIS A 171 9.72 -14.66 8.31
CA HIS A 171 11.03 -14.05 8.48
C HIS A 171 12.22 -14.98 8.25
N ILE A 172 12.01 -16.31 8.22
CA ILE A 172 13.08 -17.32 8.10
C ILE A 172 12.90 -18.29 6.94
N VAL A 173 11.73 -18.34 6.29
CA VAL A 173 11.47 -19.39 5.28
C VAL A 173 11.93 -19.01 3.88
N SER A 174 11.96 -17.73 3.54
CA SER A 174 12.41 -17.30 2.21
C SER A 174 13.93 -17.44 2.08
N ARG A 175 14.37 -18.11 1.01
CA ARG A 175 15.79 -18.29 0.67
C ARG A 175 16.51 -16.95 0.38
N GLN A 176 15.76 -15.90 0.14
CA GLN A 176 16.25 -14.57 -0.22
C GLN A 176 16.14 -13.56 0.91
N GLY A 177 15.90 -14.07 2.13
CA GLY A 177 15.82 -13.24 3.33
C GLY A 177 14.40 -12.74 3.62
N PRO A 178 14.27 -11.89 4.64
CA PRO A 178 12.98 -11.56 5.22
C PRO A 178 12.19 -10.48 4.45
N VAL A 179 12.77 -9.85 3.43
CA VAL A 179 12.10 -8.76 2.70
C VAL A 179 11.20 -9.32 1.62
N GLN A 180 9.92 -9.01 1.69
CA GLN A 180 8.88 -9.49 0.80
C GLN A 180 8.33 -8.38 -0.08
N THR A 181 7.83 -8.77 -1.25
CA THR A 181 7.22 -7.83 -2.21
C THR A 181 5.81 -7.42 -1.79
N MET A 182 5.35 -6.30 -2.35
CA MET A 182 3.99 -5.80 -2.23
C MET A 182 3.19 -6.08 -3.52
N PRO A 183 1.87 -6.23 -3.45
CA PRO A 183 1.06 -6.38 -2.24
C PRO A 183 1.29 -7.72 -1.55
N LEU A 184 1.12 -7.78 -0.23
CA LEU A 184 1.24 -9.03 0.53
C LEU A 184 -0.13 -9.49 0.99
N LEU A 185 -0.44 -10.77 0.72
CA LEU A 185 -1.72 -11.39 1.11
C LEU A 185 -1.52 -12.32 2.29
N TYR A 186 -2.37 -12.19 3.30
CA TYR A 186 -2.51 -13.19 4.35
C TYR A 186 -3.98 -13.56 4.58
N ARG A 187 -4.21 -14.68 5.22
CA ARG A 187 -5.52 -15.18 5.57
C ARG A 187 -5.60 -15.49 7.05
N THR A 188 -6.61 -14.92 7.71
CA THR A 188 -7.13 -15.35 8.99
C THR A 188 -8.09 -16.54 8.78
N PRO A 189 -8.66 -17.16 9.82
CA PRO A 189 -9.66 -18.20 9.62
C PRO A 189 -10.85 -17.77 8.75
N ASP A 190 -11.25 -16.50 8.80
CA ASP A 190 -12.50 -16.01 8.22
C ASP A 190 -12.31 -15.00 7.08
N GLU A 191 -11.13 -14.33 6.99
CA GLU A 191 -10.90 -13.25 6.03
C GLU A 191 -9.58 -13.42 5.26
N TYR A 192 -9.59 -12.92 4.02
CA TYR A 192 -8.39 -12.58 3.25
C TYR A 192 -8.04 -11.11 3.50
N VAL A 193 -6.78 -10.85 3.79
CA VAL A 193 -6.29 -9.51 4.11
C VAL A 193 -5.10 -9.18 3.22
N MET A 194 -5.17 -8.07 2.50
CA MET A 194 -4.10 -7.62 1.63
C MET A 194 -3.52 -6.31 2.12
N ILE A 195 -2.20 -6.30 2.33
CA ILE A 195 -1.44 -5.09 2.61
C ILE A 195 -1.01 -4.50 1.28
N ALA A 196 -1.31 -3.23 1.08
CA ALA A 196 -1.02 -2.48 -0.15
C ALA A 196 -0.70 -1.02 0.16
N GLU A 197 -0.41 -0.25 -0.88
CA GLU A 197 -0.27 1.20 -0.82
C GLU A 197 -1.06 1.86 -1.95
N ALA A 198 -1.40 3.13 -1.78
CA ALA A 198 -2.10 3.92 -2.80
C ALA A 198 -1.63 5.37 -2.77
N ALA A 199 -1.83 6.08 -3.87
CA ALA A 199 -1.35 7.45 -4.08
C ALA A 199 0.16 7.57 -3.84
N LEU A 200 0.92 6.68 -4.46
CA LEU A 200 2.38 6.69 -4.45
C LEU A 200 2.86 7.71 -5.48
N TYR A 201 3.03 8.96 -5.06
CA TYR A 201 3.54 10.07 -5.87
C TYR A 201 4.75 10.67 -5.18
N ASP A 202 5.84 10.81 -5.92
CA ASP A 202 7.10 11.40 -5.45
C ASP A 202 7.57 10.83 -4.09
N TYR A 203 7.42 9.53 -3.90
CA TYR A 203 7.71 8.86 -2.63
C TYR A 203 8.32 7.48 -2.89
N SER A 204 9.11 6.96 -1.95
CA SER A 204 9.71 5.63 -2.08
C SER A 204 8.65 4.53 -2.11
N GLY A 205 8.80 3.61 -3.05
CA GLY A 205 8.07 2.34 -3.03
C GLY A 205 8.45 1.51 -1.79
N MET A 206 7.48 0.79 -1.26
CA MET A 206 7.62 0.01 -0.04
C MET A 206 7.68 -1.48 -0.35
N ARG A 207 8.55 -2.19 0.36
CA ARG A 207 8.50 -3.65 0.59
C ARG A 207 8.20 -3.92 2.05
N LEU A 208 8.01 -5.17 2.42
CA LEU A 208 7.72 -5.56 3.79
C LEU A 208 8.83 -6.48 4.31
N ARG A 209 9.49 -6.04 5.35
CA ARG A 209 10.42 -6.87 6.12
C ARG A 209 9.64 -7.66 7.15
N ALA A 210 9.68 -8.99 7.01
CA ALA A 210 9.14 -9.89 8.03
C ALA A 210 10.12 -9.98 9.20
N GLU A 211 9.58 -9.89 10.42
CA GLU A 211 10.31 -9.95 11.68
C GLU A 211 9.69 -11.05 12.59
N PRO A 212 10.41 -11.52 13.63
CA PRO A 212 9.83 -12.44 14.61
C PRO A 212 8.54 -11.91 15.23
N GLY A 213 7.62 -12.84 15.59
CA GLY A 213 6.35 -12.48 16.21
C GLY A 213 5.29 -11.97 15.24
N ALA A 214 5.27 -12.52 14.02
CA ALA A 214 4.33 -12.16 12.96
C ALA A 214 4.32 -10.66 12.64
N SER A 215 5.46 -10.00 12.73
CA SER A 215 5.62 -8.57 12.44
C SER A 215 6.05 -8.35 11.00
N LEU A 216 5.38 -7.43 10.32
CA LEU A 216 5.71 -6.95 8.98
C LEU A 216 5.98 -5.46 9.05
N ARG A 217 7.17 -5.01 8.68
CA ARG A 217 7.57 -3.61 8.73
C ARG A 217 7.89 -3.09 7.35
N ALA A 218 7.55 -1.84 7.09
CA ALA A 218 7.94 -1.16 5.86
C ALA A 218 9.47 -1.16 5.69
N ASP A 219 9.91 -1.49 4.49
CA ASP A 219 11.31 -1.50 4.07
C ASP A 219 11.37 -0.77 2.72
N PHE A 220 11.89 0.45 2.72
CA PHE A 220 11.90 1.30 1.53
C PHE A 220 12.95 0.86 0.52
N THR A 221 12.69 1.13 -0.75
CA THR A 221 13.64 0.93 -1.84
C THR A 221 14.84 1.86 -1.67
N GLU A 222 14.60 3.11 -1.29
CA GLU A 222 15.61 4.13 -1.01
C GLU A 222 16.10 4.01 0.44
N GLN A 223 17.09 3.15 0.66
CA GLN A 223 17.63 2.83 2.00
C GLN A 223 18.30 4.02 2.69
N GLU A 224 18.91 4.92 1.91
CA GLU A 224 19.59 6.13 2.42
C GLU A 224 18.59 7.28 2.70
N GLY A 225 17.33 7.11 2.35
CA GLY A 225 16.34 8.17 2.36
C GLY A 225 16.29 8.94 1.04
N PHE A 226 15.32 9.83 0.92
CA PHE A 226 15.10 10.65 -0.28
C PHE A 226 14.58 12.04 0.11
N GLU A 227 14.84 13.02 -0.76
CA GLU A 227 14.49 14.42 -0.53
C GLU A 227 13.16 14.79 -1.15
N LEU A 228 12.34 15.53 -0.41
CA LEU A 228 11.09 16.13 -0.87
C LEU A 228 11.06 17.60 -0.48
N SER A 229 10.43 18.44 -1.31
CA SER A 229 10.29 19.88 -1.05
C SER A 229 8.85 20.27 -0.75
N GLY A 230 8.67 21.23 0.15
CA GLY A 230 7.36 21.71 0.56
C GLY A 230 6.61 20.74 1.49
N ASP A 231 5.29 20.70 1.38
CA ASP A 231 4.46 19.78 2.15
C ASP A 231 4.73 18.32 1.74
N ILE A 232 5.02 17.46 2.71
CA ILE A 232 5.20 16.03 2.48
C ILE A 232 3.89 15.31 2.77
N VAL A 233 3.37 14.59 1.79
CA VAL A 233 2.19 13.73 1.92
C VAL A 233 2.62 12.30 1.66
N THR A 234 2.56 11.44 2.69
CA THR A 234 2.93 10.02 2.50
C THR A 234 1.88 9.30 1.65
N PRO A 235 2.23 8.23 0.95
CA PRO A 235 1.24 7.33 0.39
C PRO A 235 0.28 6.81 1.46
N TRP A 236 -0.89 6.36 1.03
CA TRP A 236 -1.78 5.62 1.91
C TRP A 236 -1.21 4.23 2.19
N ARG A 237 -1.11 3.88 3.46
CA ARG A 237 -0.83 2.53 3.93
C ARG A 237 -2.16 1.81 4.07
N VAL A 238 -2.37 0.79 3.24
CA VAL A 238 -3.69 0.20 3.01
C VAL A 238 -3.76 -1.22 3.52
N THR A 239 -4.86 -1.54 4.18
CA THR A 239 -5.25 -2.90 4.58
C THR A 239 -6.62 -3.19 4.03
N ILE A 240 -6.71 -4.05 3.02
CA ILE A 240 -7.96 -4.52 2.45
C ILE A 240 -8.38 -5.79 3.19
N ILE A 241 -9.66 -5.90 3.54
CA ILE A 241 -10.24 -7.00 4.31
C ILE A 241 -11.42 -7.56 3.53
N ALA A 242 -11.35 -8.82 3.16
CA ALA A 242 -12.35 -9.46 2.31
C ALA A 242 -12.73 -10.85 2.83
N ARG A 243 -14.00 -11.21 2.73
CA ARG A 243 -14.51 -12.53 3.14
C ARG A 243 -14.08 -13.65 2.20
N ASP A 244 -13.87 -13.32 0.95
CA ASP A 244 -13.46 -14.24 -0.09
C ASP A 244 -12.58 -13.55 -1.15
N LEU A 245 -12.09 -14.31 -2.11
CA LEU A 245 -11.22 -13.80 -3.17
C LEU A 245 -11.97 -12.90 -4.17
N ASP A 246 -13.27 -13.13 -4.38
CA ASP A 246 -14.07 -12.28 -5.25
C ASP A 246 -14.20 -10.87 -4.65
N ALA A 247 -14.54 -10.76 -3.37
CA ALA A 247 -14.57 -9.49 -2.66
C ALA A 247 -13.19 -8.80 -2.66
N LEU A 248 -12.10 -9.57 -2.47
CA LEU A 248 -10.75 -9.04 -2.50
C LEU A 248 -10.38 -8.40 -3.84
N VAL A 249 -10.68 -9.07 -4.94
CA VAL A 249 -10.38 -8.58 -6.30
C VAL A 249 -11.30 -7.40 -6.68
N ASN A 250 -12.49 -7.34 -6.13
CA ASN A 250 -13.50 -6.34 -6.46
C ASN A 250 -13.49 -5.09 -5.56
N THR A 251 -12.55 -4.96 -4.64
CA THR A 251 -12.42 -3.75 -3.82
C THR A 251 -12.14 -2.49 -4.65
N ASP A 252 -12.68 -1.37 -4.21
CA ASP A 252 -12.44 -0.05 -4.81
C ASP A 252 -11.49 0.84 -3.98
N ILE A 253 -10.95 0.32 -2.87
CA ILE A 253 -10.17 1.12 -1.93
C ILE A 253 -8.99 1.78 -2.62
N ILE A 254 -8.19 1.04 -3.40
CA ILE A 254 -6.99 1.59 -4.05
C ILE A 254 -7.34 2.72 -5.01
N THR A 255 -8.32 2.52 -5.89
CA THR A 255 -8.76 3.56 -6.83
C THR A 255 -9.41 4.74 -6.12
N SER A 256 -10.14 4.48 -5.02
CA SER A 256 -10.78 5.51 -4.19
C SER A 256 -9.77 6.39 -3.43
N LEU A 257 -8.60 5.87 -3.09
CA LEU A 257 -7.56 6.57 -2.36
C LEU A 257 -6.66 7.42 -3.26
N ASN A 258 -6.61 7.12 -4.56
CA ASN A 258 -5.88 7.93 -5.53
C ASN A 258 -6.65 9.22 -5.85
N PRO A 259 -5.95 10.32 -6.17
CA PRO A 259 -6.58 11.53 -6.68
C PRO A 259 -7.26 11.24 -8.04
N ALA A 260 -8.19 12.10 -8.41
CA ALA A 260 -8.71 12.10 -9.76
C ALA A 260 -7.58 12.40 -10.77
N PRO A 261 -7.67 11.88 -12.01
CA PRO A 261 -6.75 12.29 -13.07
C PRO A 261 -6.70 13.81 -13.21
N ASP A 262 -5.53 14.34 -13.49
CA ASP A 262 -5.36 15.77 -13.74
C ASP A 262 -6.16 16.18 -14.99
N PRO A 263 -7.16 17.08 -14.85
CA PRO A 263 -8.02 17.46 -15.97
C PRO A 263 -7.29 18.21 -17.10
N GLU A 264 -6.11 18.81 -16.83
CA GLU A 264 -5.32 19.47 -17.87
C GLU A 264 -4.54 18.43 -18.69
N LEU A 265 -3.95 17.41 -18.02
CA LEU A 265 -3.21 16.35 -18.69
C LEU A 265 -4.14 15.36 -19.41
N PHE A 266 -5.33 15.14 -18.90
CA PHE A 266 -6.30 14.18 -19.43
C PHE A 266 -7.54 14.84 -20.01
N ALA A 267 -7.39 16.07 -20.54
CA ALA A 267 -8.49 16.81 -21.18
C ALA A 267 -9.09 16.06 -22.39
N ASP A 268 -8.24 15.38 -23.15
CA ASP A 268 -8.63 14.51 -24.27
C ASP A 268 -8.02 13.12 -24.07
N THR A 269 -8.88 12.14 -23.84
CA THR A 269 -8.52 10.71 -23.72
C THR A 269 -9.03 9.88 -24.88
N SER A 270 -9.54 10.49 -25.94
CA SER A 270 -10.10 9.80 -27.10
C SER A 270 -9.09 8.93 -27.86
N TRP A 271 -7.80 9.24 -27.72
CA TRP A 271 -6.70 8.45 -28.29
C TRP A 271 -6.42 7.14 -27.54
N ILE A 272 -6.94 6.96 -26.32
CA ILE A 272 -6.77 5.73 -25.53
C ILE A 272 -7.83 4.72 -26.00
N VAL A 273 -7.48 3.94 -27.00
CA VAL A 273 -8.37 2.92 -27.58
C VAL A 273 -7.86 1.54 -27.16
N PRO A 274 -8.68 0.71 -26.45
CA PRO A 274 -8.32 -0.65 -26.14
C PRO A 274 -8.14 -1.49 -27.41
N GLY A 275 -7.17 -2.41 -27.39
CA GLY A 275 -6.91 -3.29 -28.54
C GLY A 275 -5.98 -4.41 -28.17
N ARG A 276 -5.73 -5.30 -29.14
CA ARG A 276 -4.76 -6.39 -29.02
C ARG A 276 -3.38 -5.89 -29.41
N SER A 277 -2.35 -6.40 -28.75
CA SER A 277 -0.97 -6.08 -29.10
C SER A 277 -0.18 -7.35 -29.39
N LEU A 278 0.64 -7.31 -30.42
CA LEU A 278 1.69 -8.29 -30.64
C LEU A 278 2.96 -7.79 -29.94
N TRP A 279 3.47 -8.58 -29.03
CA TRP A 279 4.64 -8.23 -28.23
C TRP A 279 5.85 -9.05 -28.68
N SER A 280 6.86 -8.39 -29.20
CA SER A 280 8.04 -9.00 -29.79
C SER A 280 8.81 -9.91 -28.81
N TRP A 281 8.97 -9.47 -27.58
CA TRP A 281 9.66 -10.21 -26.54
C TRP A 281 8.99 -11.56 -26.24
N TRP A 282 7.68 -11.58 -26.05
CA TRP A 282 6.97 -12.80 -25.70
C TRP A 282 6.79 -13.76 -26.87
N SER A 283 6.57 -13.24 -28.05
CA SER A 283 6.37 -14.07 -29.24
C SER A 283 7.62 -14.80 -29.69
N GLY A 284 8.82 -14.38 -29.24
CA GLY A 284 10.10 -15.05 -29.52
C GLY A 284 10.41 -15.21 -31.00
N ILE A 285 9.89 -14.33 -31.85
CA ILE A 285 10.06 -14.42 -33.29
C ILE A 285 11.56 -14.28 -33.64
N ASP A 286 12.19 -15.37 -34.06
CA ASP A 286 13.54 -15.46 -34.59
C ASP A 286 14.70 -15.12 -33.62
N GLY A 287 14.47 -14.90 -32.34
CA GLY A 287 15.54 -14.46 -31.42
C GLY A 287 16.19 -13.13 -31.82
N ARG A 288 15.55 -12.35 -32.70
CA ARG A 288 16.03 -11.07 -33.21
C ARG A 288 15.02 -9.94 -33.02
N PHE A 289 14.18 -10.09 -31.99
CA PHE A 289 13.10 -9.15 -31.69
C PHE A 289 13.62 -7.77 -31.27
N MET A 290 14.80 -7.65 -30.71
CA MET A 290 15.38 -6.36 -30.27
C MET A 290 16.21 -5.67 -31.35
N THR A 291 15.89 -5.87 -32.63
CA THR A 291 16.52 -5.22 -33.75
C THR A 291 15.49 -4.46 -34.58
N LEU A 292 15.93 -3.38 -35.26
CA LEU A 292 15.04 -2.61 -36.14
C LEU A 292 14.32 -3.49 -37.16
N GLU A 293 15.03 -4.47 -37.77
CA GLU A 293 14.45 -5.41 -38.74
C GLU A 293 13.49 -6.39 -38.08
N GLY A 294 13.79 -6.83 -36.83
CA GLY A 294 12.92 -7.68 -36.05
C GLY A 294 11.61 -6.98 -35.71
N GLU A 295 11.68 -5.77 -35.20
CA GLU A 295 10.50 -4.98 -34.86
C GLU A 295 9.63 -4.63 -36.08
N LYS A 296 10.23 -4.30 -37.22
CA LYS A 296 9.48 -4.11 -38.48
C LYS A 296 8.69 -5.35 -38.88
N ARG A 297 9.28 -6.54 -38.76
CA ARG A 297 8.56 -7.80 -39.01
C ARG A 297 7.43 -8.05 -38.04
N VAL A 298 7.62 -7.72 -36.76
CA VAL A 298 6.56 -7.83 -35.76
C VAL A 298 5.40 -6.90 -36.10
N ILE A 299 5.69 -5.65 -36.48
CA ILE A 299 4.68 -4.68 -36.93
C ILE A 299 3.95 -5.19 -38.19
N ASP A 300 4.67 -5.65 -39.19
CA ASP A 300 4.06 -6.20 -40.41
C ASP A 300 3.19 -7.42 -40.13
N THR A 301 3.63 -8.27 -39.19
CA THR A 301 2.84 -9.43 -38.74
C THR A 301 1.59 -9.01 -38.01
N ALA A 302 1.68 -8.06 -37.08
CA ALA A 302 0.53 -7.49 -36.39
C ALA A 302 -0.49 -6.95 -37.39
N ALA A 303 -0.03 -6.14 -38.34
CA ALA A 303 -0.87 -5.57 -39.40
C ALA A 303 -1.54 -6.63 -40.25
N SER A 304 -0.79 -7.68 -40.66
CA SER A 304 -1.33 -8.80 -41.48
C SER A 304 -2.40 -9.63 -40.76
N LEU A 305 -2.33 -9.68 -39.42
CA LEU A 305 -3.29 -10.38 -38.55
C LEU A 305 -4.44 -9.49 -38.08
N GLY A 306 -4.46 -8.21 -38.46
CA GLY A 306 -5.45 -7.25 -37.99
C GLY A 306 -5.34 -6.98 -36.49
N ILE A 307 -4.13 -7.05 -35.93
CA ILE A 307 -3.84 -6.69 -34.54
C ILE A 307 -3.54 -5.20 -34.49
N GLU A 308 -4.19 -4.51 -33.57
CA GLU A 308 -4.24 -3.04 -33.52
C GLU A 308 -2.91 -2.40 -33.13
N TYR A 309 -2.09 -3.08 -32.30
CA TYR A 309 -0.86 -2.53 -31.75
C TYR A 309 0.32 -3.50 -31.88
N SER A 310 1.50 -2.93 -31.86
CA SER A 310 2.75 -3.65 -31.64
C SER A 310 3.45 -3.05 -30.42
N THR A 311 3.87 -3.89 -29.48
CA THR A 311 4.62 -3.48 -28.30
C THR A 311 6.10 -3.74 -28.54
N VAL A 312 6.89 -2.67 -28.55
CA VAL A 312 8.35 -2.73 -28.55
C VAL A 312 8.80 -2.71 -27.09
N ASP A 313 9.59 -3.71 -26.71
CA ASP A 313 10.18 -3.81 -25.36
C ASP A 313 11.62 -3.27 -25.42
N ASP A 314 12.20 -2.88 -24.27
CA ASP A 314 13.46 -2.12 -24.17
C ASP A 314 14.65 -2.69 -24.93
#